data_8f069a377c106fa9c9846d32b0c7fa30
#
_entry.id   8f069a377c106fa9c9846d32b0c7fa30
#
_cell.length_a   1.000
_cell.length_b   1.000
_cell.length_c   1.000
_cell.angle_alpha   90.00
_cell.angle_beta   90.00
_cell.angle_gamma   90.00
#
_symmetry.space_group_name_H-M   'P 1'
#
loop_
_entity.id
_entity.type
_entity.pdbx_description
1 polymer ?
#
loop_
_entity_poly.entity_id
_entity_poly.type
_entity_poly.pdbx_seq_one_letter_code
_entity_poly.pdbx_strand_id
1 'polypeptide(L)'
;NEGETMHLTMSVPRRIGDDDLTLSFSIEQLKRFRLPQSYTFPKGQTTAVIDIPIINDNTPANQATIQLNVSASHHQPAKALFILNDDDVPAIAMTLQPTTVSEGQGANAIFGTITRQTATNSKITLKLSDTGSNALYYTSTITMNEGVTDVTFPIGVKDNTRVDGDREIEFKAE
;
A
#
# COMPACT_ATOMS: atom_id res chain seq x y z
N ASN A 1 -7.05 7.27 -7.30
CA ASN A 1 -6.78 5.98 -6.65
C ASN A 1 -6.67 4.89 -7.71
N GLU A 2 -6.11 3.74 -7.35
CA GLU A 2 -6.16 2.55 -8.19
C GLU A 2 -7.62 2.12 -8.43
N GLY A 3 -7.87 1.39 -9.52
CA GLY A 3 -9.23 0.98 -9.91
C GLY A 3 -10.13 2.10 -10.44
N GLU A 4 -9.75 3.36 -10.30
CA GLU A 4 -10.51 4.49 -10.81
C GLU A 4 -10.15 4.81 -12.28
N THR A 5 -10.94 5.67 -12.90
CA THR A 5 -10.67 6.20 -14.24
C THR A 5 -10.25 7.65 -14.15
N MET A 6 -9.08 7.97 -14.66
CA MET A 6 -8.62 9.35 -14.81
C MET A 6 -9.15 9.94 -16.13
N HIS A 7 -9.72 11.13 -16.06
CA HIS A 7 -10.18 11.89 -17.23
C HIS A 7 -9.14 12.92 -17.64
N LEU A 8 -8.46 12.68 -18.76
CA LEU A 8 -7.49 13.62 -19.31
C LEU A 8 -8.16 14.57 -20.31
N THR A 9 -8.33 15.83 -19.89
CA THR A 9 -8.79 16.89 -20.79
C THR A 9 -7.61 17.51 -21.50
N MET A 10 -7.65 17.52 -22.82
CA MET A 10 -6.62 18.10 -23.68
C MET A 10 -7.19 19.27 -24.47
N SER A 11 -6.40 20.32 -24.63
CA SER A 11 -6.71 21.43 -25.54
C SER A 11 -5.50 21.77 -26.40
N VAL A 12 -5.73 22.03 -27.65
CA VAL A 12 -4.71 22.43 -28.60
C VAL A 12 -5.06 23.77 -29.25
N PRO A 13 -4.21 24.79 -29.16
CA PRO A 13 -4.42 26.06 -29.84
C PRO A 13 -4.22 25.85 -31.36
N ARG A 14 -5.32 25.76 -32.09
CA ARG A 14 -5.26 25.58 -33.54
C ARG A 14 -6.41 26.36 -34.21
N ARG A 15 -6.25 26.65 -35.49
CA ARG A 15 -7.24 27.37 -36.31
C ARG A 15 -8.28 26.39 -36.84
N ILE A 16 -9.50 26.85 -37.02
CA ILE A 16 -10.53 26.11 -37.76
C ILE A 16 -9.99 25.92 -39.19
N GLY A 17 -9.83 24.66 -39.59
CA GLY A 17 -9.31 24.33 -40.92
C GLY A 17 -7.91 23.71 -40.94
N ASP A 18 -7.19 23.71 -39.80
CA ASP A 18 -5.94 22.96 -39.68
C ASP A 18 -6.21 21.45 -39.85
N ASP A 19 -5.25 20.75 -40.43
CA ASP A 19 -5.33 19.29 -40.67
C ASP A 19 -5.37 18.48 -39.38
N ASP A 20 -5.65 17.19 -39.48
CA ASP A 20 -5.62 16.27 -38.35
C ASP A 20 -4.32 16.37 -37.56
N LEU A 21 -4.41 16.35 -36.23
CA LEU A 21 -3.25 16.39 -35.34
C LEU A 21 -3.20 15.13 -34.45
N THR A 22 -2.18 14.33 -34.61
CA THR A 22 -1.96 13.16 -33.77
C THR A 22 -1.02 13.48 -32.60
N LEU A 23 -1.48 13.23 -31.40
CA LEU A 23 -0.72 13.28 -30.18
C LEU A 23 -0.26 11.88 -29.80
N SER A 24 0.97 11.77 -29.34
CA SER A 24 1.54 10.55 -28.75
C SER A 24 1.69 10.72 -27.26
N PHE A 25 1.42 9.66 -26.51
CA PHE A 25 1.45 9.65 -25.05
C PHE A 25 2.55 8.73 -24.53
N SER A 26 3.19 9.15 -23.45
CA SER A 26 4.01 8.27 -22.63
C SER A 26 3.80 8.60 -21.15
N ILE A 27 3.81 7.58 -20.31
CA ILE A 27 3.58 7.68 -18.86
C ILE A 27 4.59 6.82 -18.12
N GLU A 28 5.05 7.30 -16.99
CA GLU A 28 5.82 6.47 -16.05
C GLU A 28 4.92 5.36 -15.51
N GLN A 29 5.51 4.21 -15.19
CA GLN A 29 4.78 3.05 -14.67
C GLN A 29 3.61 2.61 -15.58
N LEU A 30 3.82 2.58 -16.90
CA LEU A 30 2.78 2.27 -17.90
C LEU A 30 1.94 1.03 -17.58
N LYS A 31 2.51 0.04 -16.87
CA LYS A 31 1.80 -1.19 -16.47
C LYS A 31 0.59 -0.93 -15.57
N ARG A 32 0.57 0.20 -14.87
CA ARG A 32 -0.53 0.61 -13.95
C ARG A 32 -1.65 1.38 -14.67
N PHE A 33 -1.54 1.62 -15.97
CA PHE A 33 -2.48 2.45 -16.74
C PHE A 33 -2.87 1.79 -18.04
N ARG A 34 -4.13 1.94 -18.44
CA ARG A 34 -4.60 1.63 -19.80
C ARG A 34 -4.57 2.90 -20.66
N LEU A 35 -3.36 3.38 -20.93
CA LEU A 35 -3.14 4.58 -21.73
C LEU A 35 -3.13 4.20 -23.22
N PRO A 36 -3.93 4.87 -24.10
CA PRO A 36 -3.78 4.75 -25.54
C PRO A 36 -2.41 5.29 -25.96
N GLN A 37 -1.79 4.70 -26.97
CA GLN A 37 -0.49 5.17 -27.48
C GLN A 37 -0.58 6.54 -28.14
N SER A 38 -1.73 6.85 -28.75
CA SER A 38 -1.97 8.11 -29.43
C SER A 38 -3.45 8.48 -29.45
N TYR A 39 -3.73 9.74 -29.69
CA TYR A 39 -5.05 10.29 -29.98
C TYR A 39 -4.96 11.26 -31.15
N THR A 40 -5.87 11.14 -32.12
CA THR A 40 -5.92 12.06 -33.26
C THR A 40 -7.08 13.03 -33.09
N PHE A 41 -6.76 14.31 -33.02
CA PHE A 41 -7.73 15.40 -33.14
C PHE A 41 -8.13 15.55 -34.61
N PRO A 42 -9.38 15.30 -34.98
CA PRO A 42 -9.85 15.59 -36.32
C PRO A 42 -9.72 17.07 -36.66
N LYS A 43 -9.70 17.35 -37.96
CA LYS A 43 -9.68 18.70 -38.50
C LYS A 43 -10.68 19.62 -37.77
N GLY A 44 -10.18 20.74 -37.28
CA GLY A 44 -10.98 21.75 -36.57
C GLY A 44 -11.36 21.48 -35.13
N GLN A 45 -11.13 20.26 -34.60
CA GLN A 45 -11.32 19.96 -33.18
C GLN A 45 -10.17 20.56 -32.34
N THR A 46 -10.52 21.26 -31.26
CA THR A 46 -9.56 21.94 -30.37
C THR A 46 -9.49 21.36 -28.97
N THR A 47 -10.48 20.56 -28.57
CA THR A 47 -10.55 19.95 -27.25
C THR A 47 -10.96 18.49 -27.34
N ALA A 48 -10.42 17.67 -26.46
CA ALA A 48 -10.82 16.27 -26.29
C ALA A 48 -10.67 15.83 -24.84
N VAL A 49 -11.44 14.82 -24.47
CA VAL A 49 -11.28 14.11 -23.20
C VAL A 49 -11.03 12.65 -23.52
N ILE A 50 -10.01 12.08 -22.90
CA ILE A 50 -9.77 10.64 -22.95
C ILE A 50 -9.83 10.07 -21.56
N ASP A 51 -10.40 8.88 -21.46
CA ASP A 51 -10.47 8.11 -20.23
C ASP A 51 -9.27 7.17 -20.13
N ILE A 52 -8.58 7.24 -19.03
CA ILE A 52 -7.40 6.42 -18.74
C ILE A 52 -7.71 5.59 -17.49
N PRO A 53 -8.16 4.34 -17.65
CA PRO A 53 -8.37 3.45 -16.51
C PRO A 53 -7.06 3.17 -15.79
N ILE A 54 -7.07 3.28 -14.47
CA ILE A 54 -5.98 2.92 -13.58
C ILE A 54 -6.21 1.48 -13.16
N ILE A 55 -5.20 0.63 -13.36
CA ILE A 55 -5.29 -0.79 -13.03
C ILE A 55 -5.17 -0.92 -11.52
N ASN A 56 -6.14 -1.60 -10.90
CA ASN A 56 -6.04 -2.04 -9.52
C ASN A 56 -5.22 -3.32 -9.47
N ASP A 57 -4.29 -3.40 -8.54
CA ASP A 57 -3.61 -4.65 -8.20
C ASP A 57 -3.80 -4.95 -6.68
N ASN A 58 -3.23 -5.97 -6.15
CA ASN A 58 -3.33 -6.31 -4.71
C ASN A 58 -1.94 -6.21 -4.06
N THR A 59 -1.10 -5.32 -4.54
CA THR A 59 0.28 -5.17 -4.06
C THR A 59 0.43 -3.83 -3.37
N PRO A 60 0.45 -3.79 -2.04
CA PRO A 60 0.61 -2.55 -1.30
C PRO A 60 1.84 -1.77 -1.74
N ALA A 61 1.65 -0.53 -2.09
CA ALA A 61 2.70 0.37 -2.52
C ALA A 61 2.58 1.76 -1.86
N ASN A 62 3.63 2.55 -1.97
CA ASN A 62 3.58 3.93 -1.51
C ASN A 62 2.92 4.82 -2.56
N GLN A 63 2.31 5.92 -2.11
CA GLN A 63 1.87 7.00 -2.99
C GLN A 63 2.99 7.40 -3.96
N ALA A 64 2.66 7.55 -5.23
CA ALA A 64 3.62 7.91 -6.27
C ALA A 64 3.18 9.17 -7.02
N THR A 65 4.14 10.05 -7.34
CA THR A 65 3.93 11.13 -8.31
C THR A 65 4.23 10.60 -9.70
N ILE A 66 3.25 10.66 -10.58
CA ILE A 66 3.32 10.12 -11.94
C ILE A 66 3.40 11.26 -12.95
N GLN A 67 4.31 11.16 -13.91
CA GLN A 67 4.40 12.09 -15.02
C GLN A 67 3.81 11.48 -16.29
N LEU A 68 2.83 12.17 -16.87
CA LEU A 68 2.30 11.92 -18.21
C LEU A 68 2.92 12.93 -19.19
N ASN A 69 3.51 12.44 -20.26
CA ASN A 69 4.06 13.27 -21.33
C ASN A 69 3.20 13.15 -22.58
N VAL A 70 3.04 14.27 -23.27
CA VAL A 70 2.28 14.39 -24.51
C VAL A 70 3.14 15.10 -25.54
N SER A 71 3.24 14.53 -26.73
CA SER A 71 4.03 15.09 -27.84
C SER A 71 3.28 15.03 -29.15
N ALA A 72 3.59 15.94 -30.05
CA ALA A 72 3.14 15.93 -31.44
C ALA A 72 4.22 16.51 -32.36
N SER A 73 4.17 16.14 -33.65
CA SER A 73 5.07 16.69 -34.64
C SER A 73 4.97 18.21 -34.72
N HIS A 74 6.11 18.89 -34.76
CA HIS A 74 6.20 20.35 -34.87
C HIS A 74 5.54 21.14 -33.71
N HIS A 75 5.33 20.50 -32.56
CA HIS A 75 4.79 21.15 -31.34
C HIS A 75 5.74 20.96 -30.17
N GLN A 76 5.73 21.90 -29.24
CA GLN A 76 6.40 21.73 -27.96
C GLN A 76 5.70 20.63 -27.14
N PRO A 77 6.45 19.71 -26.56
CA PRO A 77 5.85 18.68 -25.69
C PRO A 77 5.23 19.30 -24.45
N ALA A 78 4.14 18.71 -24.00
CA ALA A 78 3.48 19.04 -22.74
C ALA A 78 3.64 17.91 -21.73
N LYS A 79 3.57 18.24 -20.44
CA LYS A 79 3.58 17.27 -19.36
C LYS A 79 2.54 17.62 -18.29
N ALA A 80 1.97 16.60 -17.69
CA ALA A 80 1.12 16.71 -16.53
C ALA A 80 1.65 15.82 -15.40
N LEU A 81 1.53 16.29 -14.17
CA LEU A 81 1.88 15.53 -12.96
C LEU A 81 0.61 15.27 -12.18
N PHE A 82 0.46 14.07 -11.65
CA PHE A 82 -0.61 13.72 -10.73
C PHE A 82 -0.12 12.71 -9.69
N ILE A 83 -0.89 12.57 -8.63
CA ILE A 83 -0.58 11.66 -7.53
C ILE A 83 -1.42 10.40 -7.71
N LEU A 84 -0.76 9.25 -7.73
CA LEU A 84 -1.40 7.94 -7.66
C LEU A 84 -1.37 7.47 -6.21
N ASN A 85 -2.55 7.24 -5.65
CA ASN A 85 -2.70 6.60 -4.34
C ASN A 85 -2.99 5.12 -4.54
N ASP A 86 -2.32 4.33 -3.74
CA ASP A 86 -2.53 2.89 -3.61
C ASP A 86 -3.58 2.68 -2.51
N ASP A 87 -4.52 1.77 -2.71
CA ASP A 87 -5.57 1.45 -1.75
C ASP A 87 -5.40 0.07 -1.10
N ASP A 88 -4.32 -0.62 -1.43
CA ASP A 88 -4.00 -1.91 -0.85
C ASP A 88 -3.43 -1.78 0.57
N VAL A 89 -3.89 -2.65 1.44
CA VAL A 89 -3.45 -2.70 2.83
C VAL A 89 -2.37 -3.77 2.98
N PRO A 90 -1.16 -3.44 3.49
CA PRO A 90 -0.12 -4.42 3.73
C PRO A 90 -0.59 -5.53 4.67
N ALA A 91 -0.44 -6.78 4.25
CA ALA A 91 -0.69 -7.91 5.12
C ALA A 91 0.25 -7.89 6.33
N ILE A 92 -0.31 -8.21 7.51
CA ILE A 92 0.42 -8.35 8.77
C ILE A 92 0.47 -9.83 9.11
N ALA A 93 1.66 -10.31 9.46
CA ALA A 93 1.89 -11.66 9.99
C ALA A 93 2.49 -11.56 11.38
N MET A 94 2.18 -12.52 12.25
CA MET A 94 2.76 -12.64 13.57
C MET A 94 3.28 -14.04 13.79
N THR A 95 4.45 -14.14 14.37
CA THR A 95 5.06 -15.41 14.81
C THR A 95 5.44 -15.33 16.28
N LEU A 96 5.33 -16.46 16.99
CA LEU A 96 5.73 -16.59 18.40
C LEU A 96 6.80 -17.65 18.51
N GLN A 97 7.87 -17.38 19.27
CA GLN A 97 8.96 -18.33 19.52
C GLN A 97 9.46 -18.22 20.97
N PRO A 98 9.58 -19.34 21.71
CA PRO A 98 9.05 -20.66 21.40
C PRO A 98 7.52 -20.71 21.47
N THR A 99 6.91 -21.76 20.90
CA THR A 99 5.44 -21.95 20.93
C THR A 99 4.95 -22.74 22.17
N THR A 100 5.86 -23.31 22.94
CA THR A 100 5.57 -24.02 24.19
C THR A 100 6.50 -23.52 25.27
N VAL A 101 5.94 -23.17 26.42
CA VAL A 101 6.66 -22.61 27.57
C VAL A 101 6.09 -23.12 28.87
N SER A 102 6.91 -23.18 29.91
CA SER A 102 6.50 -23.50 31.27
C SER A 102 6.24 -22.23 32.08
N GLU A 103 5.36 -22.29 33.07
CA GLU A 103 5.01 -21.14 33.93
C GLU A 103 6.26 -20.53 34.57
N GLY A 104 7.16 -21.14 35.12
CA GLY A 104 8.34 -20.58 35.77
C GLY A 104 9.37 -19.87 34.87
N GLN A 105 9.16 -19.73 33.58
CA GLN A 105 10.14 -19.10 32.68
C GLN A 105 10.17 -17.56 32.73
N GLY A 106 9.16 -16.93 33.34
CA GLY A 106 9.17 -15.50 33.67
C GLY A 106 9.06 -14.54 32.50
N ALA A 107 9.81 -13.43 32.55
CA ALA A 107 9.52 -12.21 31.78
C ALA A 107 9.73 -12.30 30.27
N ASN A 108 10.64 -13.09 29.77
CA ASN A 108 10.98 -13.18 28.36
C ASN A 108 10.85 -14.62 27.87
N ALA A 109 9.76 -15.28 28.26
CA ALA A 109 9.53 -16.67 27.94
C ALA A 109 9.27 -16.90 26.45
N ILE A 110 8.62 -15.94 25.79
CA ILE A 110 8.25 -15.98 24.38
C ILE A 110 8.66 -14.65 23.75
N PHE A 111 9.11 -14.69 22.51
CA PHE A 111 9.28 -13.51 21.66
C PHE A 111 8.25 -13.55 20.54
N GLY A 112 7.42 -12.52 20.47
CA GLY A 112 6.54 -12.27 19.33
C GLY A 112 7.25 -11.41 18.31
N THR A 113 7.13 -11.76 17.03
CA THR A 113 7.58 -10.91 15.92
C THR A 113 6.40 -10.62 15.01
N ILE A 114 6.12 -9.34 14.79
CA ILE A 114 5.13 -8.87 13.84
C ILE A 114 5.88 -8.38 12.61
N THR A 115 5.45 -8.86 11.43
CA THR A 115 5.98 -8.45 10.14
C THR A 115 4.87 -7.87 9.27
N ARG A 116 5.17 -6.85 8.48
CA ARG A 116 4.30 -6.37 7.40
C ARG A 116 4.97 -6.57 6.05
N GLN A 117 4.16 -6.89 5.05
CA GLN A 117 4.63 -7.31 3.72
C GLN A 117 5.52 -6.27 3.04
N THR A 118 5.23 -4.97 3.23
CA THR A 118 6.00 -3.87 2.63
C THR A 118 6.23 -2.75 3.64
N ALA A 119 7.35 -2.04 3.50
CA ALA A 119 7.57 -0.79 4.20
C ALA A 119 6.61 0.27 3.66
N THR A 120 5.88 0.93 4.54
CA THR A 120 4.94 2.01 4.18
C THR A 120 5.38 3.33 4.79
N ASN A 121 4.89 4.44 4.22
CA ASN A 121 5.10 5.79 4.74
C ASN A 121 4.18 6.11 5.92
N SER A 122 3.52 5.11 6.50
CA SER A 122 2.61 5.30 7.62
C SER A 122 3.03 4.49 8.83
N LYS A 123 2.87 5.12 9.99
CA LYS A 123 2.93 4.49 11.30
C LYS A 123 1.65 3.70 11.54
N ILE A 124 1.77 2.45 12.04
CA ILE A 124 0.63 1.68 12.54
C ILE A 124 0.83 1.36 14.02
N THR A 125 -0.27 1.24 14.74
CA THR A 125 -0.29 0.79 16.14
C THR A 125 -1.26 -0.37 16.25
N LEU A 126 -0.75 -1.50 16.69
CA LEU A 126 -1.49 -2.75 16.86
C LEU A 126 -1.80 -2.96 18.33
N LYS A 127 -3.03 -3.36 18.62
CA LYS A 127 -3.44 -3.78 19.95
C LYS A 127 -3.20 -5.28 20.11
N LEU A 128 -2.53 -5.66 21.19
CA LEU A 128 -2.28 -7.05 21.53
C LEU A 128 -3.33 -7.56 22.52
N SER A 129 -3.77 -8.80 22.32
CA SER A 129 -4.70 -9.50 23.20
C SER A 129 -4.45 -11.00 23.23
N ASP A 130 -4.90 -11.69 24.28
CA ASP A 130 -4.80 -13.14 24.43
C ASP A 130 -6.06 -13.74 25.07
N THR A 131 -6.22 -15.05 24.91
CA THR A 131 -7.32 -15.83 25.54
C THR A 131 -6.93 -16.46 26.88
N GLY A 132 -5.71 -16.21 27.36
CA GLY A 132 -5.10 -16.94 28.49
C GLY A 132 -5.54 -16.53 29.87
N SER A 133 -6.63 -15.76 30.04
CA SER A 133 -7.21 -15.42 31.35
C SER A 133 -6.16 -14.91 32.35
N ASN A 134 -5.30 -13.97 31.92
CA ASN A 134 -4.26 -13.38 32.76
C ASN A 134 -3.04 -14.28 33.04
N ALA A 135 -2.80 -15.32 32.23
CA ALA A 135 -1.62 -16.17 32.32
C ALA A 135 -0.36 -15.51 31.75
N LEU A 136 -0.53 -14.56 30.84
CA LEU A 136 0.56 -13.84 30.19
C LEU A 136 0.67 -12.40 30.68
N TYR A 137 1.83 -11.78 30.48
CA TYR A 137 2.03 -10.34 30.61
C TYR A 137 2.90 -9.82 29.48
N TYR A 138 2.48 -8.74 28.86
CA TYR A 138 3.06 -8.12 27.68
C TYR A 138 2.60 -6.67 27.55
N THR A 139 3.20 -5.92 26.65
CA THR A 139 2.70 -4.58 26.30
C THR A 139 1.38 -4.68 25.56
N SER A 140 0.39 -3.88 25.92
CA SER A 140 -0.94 -3.91 25.28
C SER A 140 -0.97 -3.42 23.84
N THR A 141 0.08 -2.72 23.41
CA THR A 141 0.18 -2.16 22.05
C THR A 141 1.60 -2.24 21.52
N ILE A 142 1.72 -2.46 20.22
CA ILE A 142 2.98 -2.41 19.47
C ILE A 142 2.85 -1.35 18.38
N THR A 143 3.87 -0.53 18.23
CA THR A 143 3.95 0.49 17.20
C THR A 143 5.02 0.11 16.18
N MET A 144 4.64 0.06 14.91
CA MET A 144 5.56 -0.02 13.78
C MET A 144 5.64 1.37 13.13
N ASN A 145 6.79 1.99 13.21
CA ASN A 145 7.01 3.31 12.61
C ASN A 145 7.07 3.23 11.08
N GLU A 146 7.03 4.38 10.45
CA GLU A 146 7.28 4.53 9.01
C GLU A 146 8.57 3.80 8.60
N GLY A 147 8.55 3.09 7.48
CA GLY A 147 9.69 2.35 6.93
C GLY A 147 10.06 1.05 7.68
N VAL A 148 9.47 0.77 8.85
CA VAL A 148 9.75 -0.45 9.63
C VAL A 148 8.90 -1.60 9.12
N THR A 149 9.52 -2.73 8.78
CA THR A 149 8.84 -3.94 8.28
C THR A 149 8.62 -5.02 9.35
N ASP A 150 9.40 -4.98 10.44
CA ASP A 150 9.29 -5.96 11.51
C ASP A 150 9.54 -5.32 12.88
N VAL A 151 8.89 -5.88 13.90
CA VAL A 151 9.09 -5.51 15.29
C VAL A 151 8.99 -6.75 16.17
N THR A 152 9.93 -6.90 17.08
CA THR A 152 9.96 -8.01 18.05
C THR A 152 9.62 -7.47 19.45
N PHE A 153 8.85 -8.22 20.21
CA PHE A 153 8.42 -7.87 21.57
C PHE A 153 8.43 -9.10 22.50
N PRO A 154 8.75 -8.92 23.79
CA PRO A 154 8.73 -10.01 24.74
C PRO A 154 7.32 -10.26 25.28
N ILE A 155 7.02 -11.52 25.58
CA ILE A 155 5.84 -11.97 26.29
C ILE A 155 6.33 -12.81 27.47
N GLY A 156 5.91 -12.45 28.67
CA GLY A 156 6.20 -13.19 29.89
C GLY A 156 5.05 -14.10 30.30
N VAL A 157 5.37 -15.14 31.01
CA VAL A 157 4.42 -16.09 31.61
C VAL A 157 4.36 -15.86 33.11
N LYS A 158 3.17 -15.83 33.65
CA LYS A 158 2.94 -15.69 35.10
C LYS A 158 3.01 -17.08 35.74
N ASP A 159 3.87 -17.19 36.74
CA ASP A 159 3.94 -18.37 37.59
C ASP A 159 2.78 -18.36 38.61
N ASN A 160 2.25 -19.52 38.88
CA ASN A 160 1.29 -19.74 39.96
C ASN A 160 1.55 -21.08 40.67
N THR A 161 0.94 -21.29 41.81
CA THR A 161 1.14 -22.51 42.64
C THR A 161 0.11 -23.61 42.39
N ARG A 162 -0.70 -23.46 41.33
CA ARG A 162 -1.75 -24.43 40.98
C ARG A 162 -1.20 -25.48 40.03
N VAL A 163 -1.69 -26.70 40.17
CA VAL A 163 -1.51 -27.77 39.20
C VAL A 163 -2.74 -27.80 38.32
N ASP A 164 -2.77 -27.03 37.26
CA ASP A 164 -3.91 -26.85 36.38
C ASP A 164 -3.70 -27.38 34.93
N GLY A 165 -2.59 -28.11 34.71
CA GLY A 165 -2.31 -28.79 33.44
C GLY A 165 -1.95 -27.84 32.29
N ASP A 166 -1.71 -28.42 31.12
CA ASP A 166 -1.38 -27.66 29.92
C ASP A 166 -2.62 -26.96 29.38
N ARG A 167 -2.43 -25.77 28.82
CA ARG A 167 -3.49 -24.99 28.16
C ARG A 167 -2.98 -24.33 26.89
N GLU A 168 -3.84 -24.22 25.90
CA GLU A 168 -3.60 -23.49 24.67
C GLU A 168 -4.08 -22.04 24.82
N ILE A 169 -3.24 -21.08 24.42
CA ILE A 169 -3.54 -19.66 24.48
C ILE A 169 -3.40 -19.09 23.08
N GLU A 170 -4.48 -18.54 22.56
CA GLU A 170 -4.45 -17.78 21.31
C GLU A 170 -4.00 -16.35 21.60
N PHE A 171 -3.03 -15.86 20.82
CA PHE A 171 -2.51 -14.50 20.91
C PHE A 171 -2.82 -13.75 19.62
N LYS A 172 -3.34 -12.51 19.74
CA LYS A 172 -3.80 -11.69 18.60
C LYS A 172 -3.14 -10.32 18.57
N ALA A 173 -2.94 -9.81 17.37
CA ALA A 173 -2.57 -8.42 17.07
C ALA A 173 -3.58 -7.83 16.09
N GLU A 174 -4.24 -6.73 16.47
CA GLU A 174 -5.29 -6.04 15.70
C GLU A 174 -5.00 -4.54 15.54
#